data_931d083d9d000266aadf440c58907495
#
_entry.id   931d083d9d000266aadf440c58907495
#
_cell.length_a   1.000
_cell.length_b   1.000
_cell.length_c   1.000
_cell.angle_alpha   90.00
_cell.angle_beta   90.00
_cell.angle_gamma   90.00
#
_symmetry.space_group_name_H-M   'P 1'
#
loop_
_entity.id
_entity.type
_entity.pdbx_description
1 polymer ?
#
loop_
_entity_poly.entity_id
_entity_poly.type
_entity_poly.pdbx_seq_one_letter_code
_entity_poly.pdbx_strand_id
1 'polypeptide(L)'
;MRSQKKWRREMTEEIVFCKGGGCTAKLGPDLLSHVLGKIPRGEKDPDLLIGYDSRDDAAVYQITEDTAIVQTLDFFPPMLEDPYLFGQIAAANALSDIYAMGGTVKTALNILCFPEKMDLNILGKIMQGGAEKVIEAGGTLAGGHSIADADVKYGLSVMGIVNPKQIYANDKGRPSDVLIFTKKLGVGLVCNANRVGQAPKGAMEEAIASMTMLNKKAAEISHRYEIHACTDVTGFGFLGHLSEMINSSISAEIDSISIPVIKGAMHCAEEFLLTAAAQRNRNHVAERVSFSRYIPFAMEELLFDPQTSGGLLFAVKKEDAAAFEKELREAGMPAAIVGRFTEKKEKDIYVN
;
A
#
# COMPACT_ATOMS: atom_id res chain seq x y z
N MET A 1 21.92 55.64 -19.95
CA MET A 1 21.70 54.28 -20.43
C MET A 1 22.63 53.29 -19.74
N ARG A 2 22.51 53.06 -18.45
CA ARG A 2 23.31 52.09 -17.67
C ARG A 2 22.59 51.56 -16.42
N SER A 3 21.27 51.21 -16.51
CA SER A 3 20.58 50.68 -15.33
C SER A 3 19.52 49.61 -15.58
N GLN A 4 19.45 49.00 -16.75
CA GLN A 4 18.44 47.96 -17.02
C GLN A 4 18.98 46.54 -17.28
N LYS A 5 20.25 46.27 -17.00
CA LYS A 5 20.85 44.95 -17.22
C LYS A 5 21.08 44.12 -15.94
N LYS A 6 20.46 44.45 -14.81
CA LYS A 6 20.77 43.81 -13.52
C LYS A 6 19.64 42.99 -12.88
N TRP A 7 18.51 42.76 -13.57
CA TRP A 7 17.33 42.06 -13.00
C TRP A 7 16.89 40.81 -13.78
N ARG A 8 17.78 40.16 -14.53
CA ARG A 8 17.54 38.81 -15.05
C ARG A 8 18.64 37.89 -14.55
N ARG A 9 18.78 37.70 -13.23
CA ARG A 9 19.11 36.39 -12.69
C ARG A 9 17.77 35.66 -12.67
N GLU A 10 17.43 34.99 -13.76
CA GLU A 10 16.53 33.85 -13.72
C GLU A 10 17.13 32.89 -12.69
N MET A 11 16.57 32.87 -11.48
CA MET A 11 16.70 31.72 -10.62
C MET A 11 16.01 30.60 -11.40
N THR A 12 16.78 29.83 -12.16
CA THR A 12 16.33 28.52 -12.58
C THR A 12 16.11 27.77 -11.27
N GLU A 13 14.86 27.66 -10.83
CA GLU A 13 14.52 26.80 -9.72
C GLU A 13 15.08 25.42 -10.07
N GLU A 14 16.01 24.97 -9.25
CA GLU A 14 16.63 23.65 -9.42
C GLU A 14 15.51 22.62 -9.31
N ILE A 15 15.29 21.85 -10.38
CA ILE A 15 14.22 20.84 -10.39
C ILE A 15 14.64 19.71 -9.46
N VAL A 16 14.04 19.66 -8.28
CA VAL A 16 14.31 18.65 -7.25
C VAL A 16 13.55 17.36 -7.59
N PHE A 17 14.28 16.25 -7.74
CA PHE A 17 13.69 14.93 -8.05
C PHE A 17 12.81 14.42 -6.92
N CYS A 18 13.29 14.42 -5.68
CA CYS A 18 12.57 13.92 -4.52
C CYS A 18 12.20 15.05 -3.55
N LYS A 19 10.90 15.39 -3.53
CA LYS A 19 10.34 16.37 -2.56
C LYS A 19 9.67 15.68 -1.38
N GLY A 20 9.73 14.34 -1.31
CA GLY A 20 8.97 13.49 -0.41
C GLY A 20 7.61 13.11 -1.00
N GLY A 21 7.17 11.90 -0.74
CA GLY A 21 5.95 11.38 -1.38
C GLY A 21 5.65 9.94 -1.00
N GLY A 22 5.61 9.05 -2.00
CA GLY A 22 5.09 7.72 -1.82
C GLY A 22 3.60 7.76 -1.45
N CYS A 23 3.12 6.75 -0.75
CA CYS A 23 1.71 6.66 -0.33
C CYS A 23 1.29 7.77 0.66
N THR A 24 2.22 8.51 1.28
CA THR A 24 1.89 9.68 2.12
C THR A 24 1.28 10.84 1.33
N ALA A 25 1.46 10.86 -0.01
CA ALA A 25 0.90 11.86 -0.90
C ALA A 25 -0.56 11.59 -1.29
N LYS A 26 -1.12 10.43 -0.96
CA LYS A 26 -2.53 10.11 -1.22
C LYS A 26 -3.46 11.10 -0.50
N LEU A 27 -4.58 11.44 -1.14
CA LEU A 27 -5.65 12.23 -0.50
C LEU A 27 -6.20 11.46 0.70
N GLY A 28 -6.59 12.20 1.75
CA GLY A 28 -7.21 11.57 2.91
C GLY A 28 -8.56 10.89 2.55
N PRO A 29 -8.90 9.77 3.21
CA PRO A 29 -10.07 8.96 2.86
C PRO A 29 -11.39 9.75 2.98
N ASP A 30 -11.53 10.66 3.95
CA ASP A 30 -12.73 11.47 4.13
C ASP A 30 -12.97 12.43 2.97
N LEU A 31 -11.91 13.10 2.48
CA LEU A 31 -11.99 14.00 1.34
C LEU A 31 -12.40 13.24 0.07
N LEU A 32 -11.79 12.09 -0.15
CA LEU A 32 -12.08 11.25 -1.31
C LEU A 32 -13.51 10.73 -1.27
N SER A 33 -13.97 10.21 -0.13
CA SER A 33 -15.35 9.73 0.07
C SER A 33 -16.39 10.82 -0.20
N HIS A 34 -16.12 12.06 0.25
CA HIS A 34 -17.03 13.20 -0.01
C HIS A 34 -17.16 13.53 -1.50
N VAL A 35 -16.07 13.43 -2.26
CA VAL A 35 -16.09 13.69 -3.72
C VAL A 35 -16.75 12.54 -4.45
N LEU A 36 -16.37 11.30 -4.15
CA LEU A 36 -16.92 10.09 -4.79
C LEU A 36 -18.43 9.94 -4.59
N GLY A 37 -18.97 10.35 -3.41
CA GLY A 37 -20.39 10.36 -3.15
C GLY A 37 -21.24 11.28 -4.04
N LYS A 38 -20.60 12.20 -4.79
CA LYS A 38 -21.25 13.14 -5.72
C LYS A 38 -21.16 12.73 -7.19
N ILE A 39 -20.39 11.68 -7.49
CA ILE A 39 -20.22 11.21 -8.86
C ILE A 39 -21.51 10.50 -9.30
N PRO A 40 -22.10 10.88 -10.47
CA PRO A 40 -23.25 10.17 -11.00
C PRO A 40 -22.93 8.71 -11.25
N ARG A 41 -23.81 7.83 -10.83
CA ARG A 41 -23.71 6.38 -11.05
C ARG A 41 -24.69 5.98 -12.13
N GLY A 42 -24.22 5.21 -13.11
CA GLY A 42 -25.09 4.53 -14.07
C GLY A 42 -25.86 3.37 -13.43
N GLU A 43 -26.64 2.66 -14.24
CA GLU A 43 -27.18 1.37 -13.82
C GLU A 43 -26.03 0.42 -13.46
N LYS A 44 -26.24 -0.37 -12.41
CA LYS A 44 -25.20 -1.31 -11.96
C LYS A 44 -25.06 -2.42 -13.01
N ASP A 45 -23.88 -2.50 -13.63
CA ASP A 45 -23.52 -3.62 -14.51
C ASP A 45 -23.43 -4.91 -13.68
N PRO A 46 -24.22 -5.96 -14.00
CA PRO A 46 -24.20 -7.21 -13.25
C PRO A 46 -22.84 -7.93 -13.29
N ASP A 47 -22.05 -7.72 -14.34
CA ASP A 47 -20.72 -8.30 -14.49
C ASP A 47 -19.63 -7.54 -13.72
N LEU A 48 -19.91 -6.34 -13.20
CA LEU A 48 -19.04 -5.64 -12.25
C LEU A 48 -19.22 -6.24 -10.86
N LEU A 49 -18.38 -7.23 -10.52
CA LEU A 49 -18.46 -7.95 -9.24
C LEU A 49 -18.01 -7.07 -8.07
N ILE A 50 -16.92 -6.31 -8.27
CA ILE A 50 -16.32 -5.40 -7.29
C ILE A 50 -16.03 -4.07 -7.98
N GLY A 51 -16.50 -2.98 -7.38
CA GLY A 51 -16.24 -1.61 -7.81
C GLY A 51 -15.86 -0.74 -6.62
N TYR A 52 -15.76 0.57 -6.81
CA TYR A 52 -15.33 1.48 -5.74
C TYR A 52 -16.31 1.64 -4.56
N ASP A 53 -17.48 1.01 -4.62
CA ASP A 53 -18.48 1.03 -3.54
C ASP A 53 -18.07 0.20 -2.33
N SER A 54 -17.29 -0.85 -2.54
CA SER A 54 -16.90 -1.84 -1.52
C SER A 54 -15.56 -1.51 -0.84
N ARG A 55 -14.83 -0.48 -1.30
CA ARG A 55 -13.49 -0.08 -0.80
C ARG A 55 -12.45 -1.19 -0.92
N ASP A 56 -12.63 -2.08 -1.88
CA ASP A 56 -11.63 -3.10 -2.22
C ASP A 56 -10.43 -2.48 -2.95
N ASP A 57 -9.32 -3.23 -3.01
CA ASP A 57 -8.05 -2.77 -3.56
C ASP A 57 -8.09 -2.57 -5.08
N ALA A 58 -8.94 -3.33 -5.79
CA ALA A 58 -9.11 -3.22 -7.24
C ALA A 58 -10.54 -3.46 -7.70
N ALA A 59 -10.87 -2.98 -8.89
CA ALA A 59 -12.12 -3.32 -9.58
C ALA A 59 -12.03 -4.74 -10.17
N VAL A 60 -13.14 -5.50 -10.10
CA VAL A 60 -13.23 -6.85 -10.66
C VAL A 60 -14.43 -6.95 -11.58
N TYR A 61 -14.17 -7.25 -12.87
CA TYR A 61 -15.19 -7.38 -13.91
C TYR A 61 -15.19 -8.80 -14.49
N GLN A 62 -16.32 -9.49 -14.42
CA GLN A 62 -16.48 -10.85 -14.90
C GLN A 62 -16.54 -10.88 -16.44
N ILE A 63 -15.81 -11.80 -17.06
CA ILE A 63 -15.79 -12.01 -18.51
C ILE A 63 -16.44 -13.35 -18.86
N THR A 64 -16.14 -14.38 -18.06
CA THR A 64 -16.75 -15.73 -18.20
C THR A 64 -17.09 -16.28 -16.81
N GLU A 65 -17.67 -17.46 -16.74
CA GLU A 65 -17.96 -18.14 -15.46
C GLU A 65 -16.69 -18.39 -14.61
N ASP A 66 -15.52 -18.52 -15.25
CA ASP A 66 -14.24 -18.89 -14.61
C ASP A 66 -13.19 -17.79 -14.68
N THR A 67 -13.48 -16.67 -15.32
CA THR A 67 -12.49 -15.59 -15.53
C THR A 67 -13.09 -14.23 -15.29
N ALA A 68 -12.47 -13.47 -14.41
CA ALA A 68 -12.69 -12.04 -14.23
C ALA A 68 -11.39 -11.26 -14.41
N ILE A 69 -11.51 -10.03 -14.92
CA ILE A 69 -10.43 -9.07 -14.98
C ILE A 69 -10.35 -8.34 -13.63
N VAL A 70 -9.14 -8.23 -13.10
CA VAL A 70 -8.81 -7.36 -11.97
C VAL A 70 -8.06 -6.16 -12.53
N GLN A 71 -8.52 -4.95 -12.24
CA GLN A 71 -7.92 -3.71 -12.76
C GLN A 71 -7.70 -2.69 -11.66
N THR A 72 -6.48 -2.18 -11.58
CA THR A 72 -6.07 -1.14 -10.65
C THR A 72 -5.18 -0.08 -11.29
N LEU A 73 -4.95 1.00 -10.54
CA LEU A 73 -4.13 2.13 -10.93
C LEU A 73 -3.53 2.78 -9.68
N ASP A 74 -2.21 2.79 -9.58
CA ASP A 74 -1.52 3.49 -8.49
C ASP A 74 -0.27 4.22 -8.98
N PHE A 75 -0.10 5.48 -8.57
CA PHE A 75 1.07 6.30 -8.89
C PHE A 75 1.27 7.38 -7.83
N PHE A 76 2.52 7.79 -7.62
CA PHE A 76 2.86 8.76 -6.59
C PHE A 76 4.21 9.46 -6.89
N PRO A 77 4.53 10.57 -6.20
CA PRO A 77 5.84 11.21 -6.30
C PRO A 77 6.93 10.42 -5.55
N PRO A 78 8.22 10.62 -5.89
CA PRO A 78 9.34 9.94 -5.25
C PRO A 78 9.41 10.16 -3.73
N MET A 79 9.76 9.10 -2.99
CA MET A 79 10.01 9.13 -1.56
C MET A 79 11.50 8.94 -1.19
N LEU A 80 12.34 8.65 -2.17
CA LEU A 80 13.79 8.47 -2.02
C LEU A 80 14.52 9.00 -3.25
N GLU A 81 15.83 9.23 -3.13
CA GLU A 81 16.63 9.91 -4.16
C GLU A 81 17.09 9.00 -5.31
N ASP A 82 17.05 7.68 -5.16
CA ASP A 82 17.44 6.74 -6.22
C ASP A 82 16.25 6.51 -7.18
N PRO A 83 16.37 6.96 -8.46
CA PRO A 83 15.27 6.85 -9.41
C PRO A 83 14.97 5.40 -9.83
N TYR A 84 15.97 4.53 -9.84
CA TYR A 84 15.75 3.11 -10.16
C TYR A 84 14.97 2.40 -9.05
N LEU A 85 15.38 2.59 -7.79
CA LEU A 85 14.65 2.04 -6.64
C LEU A 85 13.23 2.64 -6.53
N PHE A 86 13.08 3.94 -6.82
CA PHE A 86 11.76 4.55 -6.89
C PHE A 86 10.86 3.85 -7.94
N GLY A 87 11.39 3.59 -9.13
CA GLY A 87 10.68 2.85 -10.17
C GLY A 87 10.24 1.45 -9.72
N GLN A 88 11.14 0.72 -9.04
CA GLN A 88 10.83 -0.60 -8.49
C GLN A 88 9.72 -0.54 -7.43
N ILE A 89 9.80 0.42 -6.50
CA ILE A 89 8.82 0.57 -5.42
C ILE A 89 7.45 0.96 -5.97
N ALA A 90 7.40 1.91 -6.91
CA ALA A 90 6.14 2.34 -7.50
C ALA A 90 5.44 1.20 -8.26
N ALA A 91 6.21 0.40 -8.99
CA ALA A 91 5.67 -0.78 -9.67
C ALA A 91 5.24 -1.86 -8.68
N ALA A 92 6.06 -2.18 -7.66
CA ALA A 92 5.71 -3.17 -6.64
C ALA A 92 4.41 -2.81 -5.90
N ASN A 93 4.21 -1.51 -5.62
CA ASN A 93 2.99 -1.00 -4.99
C ASN A 93 1.77 -1.18 -5.91
N ALA A 94 1.85 -0.76 -7.17
CA ALA A 94 0.72 -0.88 -8.11
C ALA A 94 0.36 -2.33 -8.46
N LEU A 95 1.33 -3.25 -8.44
CA LEU A 95 1.11 -4.67 -8.67
C LEU A 95 0.43 -5.36 -7.48
N SER A 96 0.53 -4.76 -6.29
CA SER A 96 0.09 -5.35 -5.02
C SER A 96 -1.42 -5.57 -4.96
N ASP A 97 -2.22 -4.63 -5.47
CA ASP A 97 -3.69 -4.71 -5.49
C ASP A 97 -4.19 -5.97 -6.22
N ILE A 98 -3.50 -6.38 -7.30
CA ILE A 98 -3.86 -7.62 -8.00
C ILE A 98 -3.69 -8.84 -7.08
N TYR A 99 -2.63 -8.85 -6.29
CA TYR A 99 -2.35 -9.93 -5.35
C TYR A 99 -3.30 -9.93 -4.15
N ALA A 100 -3.67 -8.73 -3.66
CA ALA A 100 -4.66 -8.58 -2.59
C ALA A 100 -6.02 -9.15 -2.98
N MET A 101 -6.41 -9.01 -4.26
CA MET A 101 -7.64 -9.58 -4.80
C MET A 101 -7.56 -11.08 -5.15
N GLY A 102 -6.43 -11.76 -4.84
CA GLY A 102 -6.20 -13.17 -5.20
C GLY A 102 -5.89 -13.39 -6.69
N GLY A 103 -5.56 -12.32 -7.42
CA GLY A 103 -5.33 -12.34 -8.86
C GLY A 103 -3.89 -12.64 -9.28
N THR A 104 -3.73 -12.85 -10.58
CA THR A 104 -2.44 -13.01 -11.26
C THR A 104 -2.23 -11.87 -12.25
N VAL A 105 -1.11 -11.16 -12.15
CA VAL A 105 -0.74 -10.06 -13.05
C VAL A 105 -0.62 -10.54 -14.49
N LYS A 106 -1.14 -9.78 -15.44
CA LYS A 106 -1.02 -10.05 -16.89
C LYS A 106 -0.32 -8.93 -17.64
N THR A 107 -0.82 -7.69 -17.53
CA THR A 107 -0.24 -6.55 -18.22
C THR A 107 -0.15 -5.33 -17.31
N ALA A 108 0.79 -4.44 -17.61
CA ALA A 108 0.90 -3.15 -16.98
C ALA A 108 1.15 -2.04 -18.02
N LEU A 109 0.63 -0.86 -17.75
CA LEU A 109 0.87 0.37 -18.51
C LEU A 109 1.54 1.39 -17.60
N ASN A 110 2.61 2.04 -18.07
CA ASN A 110 3.25 3.13 -17.34
C ASN A 110 2.34 4.36 -17.25
N ILE A 111 2.34 5.00 -16.09
CA ILE A 111 1.79 6.35 -15.88
C ILE A 111 2.95 7.21 -15.42
N LEU A 112 3.27 8.25 -16.17
CA LEU A 112 4.44 9.07 -15.94
C LEU A 112 4.16 10.56 -16.09
N CYS A 113 4.48 11.33 -15.05
CA CYS A 113 4.62 12.78 -15.10
C CYS A 113 6.10 13.11 -14.91
N PHE A 114 6.68 13.93 -15.80
CA PHE A 114 8.13 14.19 -15.76
C PHE A 114 8.46 15.61 -16.24
N PRO A 115 9.35 16.36 -15.53
CA PRO A 115 9.78 17.68 -15.96
C PRO A 115 10.64 17.61 -17.22
N GLU A 116 10.24 18.30 -18.29
CA GLU A 116 10.96 18.30 -19.60
C GLU A 116 12.44 18.68 -19.51
N LYS A 117 12.79 19.51 -18.52
CA LYS A 117 14.16 20.01 -18.34
C LYS A 117 15.02 19.12 -17.43
N MET A 118 14.47 18.08 -16.84
CA MET A 118 15.20 17.12 -15.99
C MET A 118 15.98 16.14 -16.87
N ASP A 119 17.10 15.61 -16.34
CA ASP A 119 17.92 14.63 -17.05
C ASP A 119 17.12 13.35 -17.41
N LEU A 120 17.06 13.03 -18.70
CA LEU A 120 16.37 11.86 -19.22
C LEU A 120 16.95 10.53 -18.73
N ASN A 121 18.19 10.51 -18.22
CA ASN A 121 18.75 9.33 -17.59
C ASN A 121 18.02 8.97 -16.30
N ILE A 122 17.49 9.96 -15.57
CA ILE A 122 16.63 9.74 -14.40
C ILE A 122 15.34 9.03 -14.83
N LEU A 123 14.69 9.51 -15.89
CA LEU A 123 13.53 8.89 -16.48
C LEU A 123 13.80 7.43 -16.88
N GLY A 124 14.92 7.20 -17.60
CA GLY A 124 15.32 5.86 -18.03
C GLY A 124 15.46 4.88 -16.85
N LYS A 125 16.08 5.32 -15.75
CA LYS A 125 16.22 4.50 -14.53
C LYS A 125 14.90 4.19 -13.84
N ILE A 126 13.97 5.15 -13.76
CA ILE A 126 12.62 4.92 -13.21
C ILE A 126 11.91 3.84 -14.00
N MET A 127 11.87 4.00 -15.32
CA MET A 127 11.18 3.05 -16.21
C MET A 127 11.83 1.67 -16.20
N GLN A 128 13.17 1.60 -16.11
CA GLN A 128 13.89 0.34 -15.97
C GLN A 128 13.49 -0.40 -14.69
N GLY A 129 13.53 0.29 -13.53
CA GLY A 129 13.13 -0.31 -12.25
C GLY A 129 11.70 -0.82 -12.26
N GLY A 130 10.76 -0.04 -12.85
CA GLY A 130 9.38 -0.45 -12.99
C GLY A 130 9.19 -1.67 -13.91
N ALA A 131 9.86 -1.68 -15.08
CA ALA A 131 9.79 -2.78 -16.03
C ALA A 131 10.30 -4.10 -15.44
N GLU A 132 11.41 -4.06 -14.69
CA GLU A 132 11.96 -5.26 -14.03
C GLU A 132 10.99 -5.86 -13.03
N LYS A 133 10.25 -5.03 -12.26
CA LYS A 133 9.22 -5.53 -11.33
C LYS A 133 8.02 -6.13 -12.05
N VAL A 134 7.61 -5.59 -13.19
CA VAL A 134 6.54 -6.20 -14.02
C VAL A 134 6.99 -7.56 -14.55
N ILE A 135 8.25 -7.70 -14.98
CA ILE A 135 8.83 -8.98 -15.42
C ILE A 135 8.89 -9.97 -14.24
N GLU A 136 9.36 -9.55 -13.07
CA GLU A 136 9.39 -10.37 -11.84
C GLU A 136 7.99 -10.85 -11.45
N ALA A 137 6.98 -9.99 -11.64
CA ALA A 137 5.56 -10.35 -11.45
C ALA A 137 5.07 -11.42 -12.43
N GLY A 138 5.79 -11.66 -13.52
CA GLY A 138 5.37 -12.54 -14.63
C GLY A 138 4.40 -11.86 -15.60
N GLY A 139 4.30 -10.52 -15.52
CA GLY A 139 3.49 -9.70 -16.40
C GLY A 139 4.25 -9.15 -17.60
N THR A 140 3.53 -8.48 -18.48
CA THR A 140 4.09 -7.78 -19.65
C THR A 140 3.85 -6.27 -19.52
N LEU A 141 4.91 -5.47 -19.63
CA LEU A 141 4.79 -4.03 -19.77
C LEU A 141 4.35 -3.72 -21.21
N ALA A 142 3.10 -3.28 -21.39
CA ALA A 142 2.44 -3.18 -22.69
C ALA A 142 2.44 -1.75 -23.28
N GLY A 143 3.03 -0.79 -22.59
CA GLY A 143 3.07 0.62 -23.02
C GLY A 143 2.83 1.57 -21.86
N GLY A 144 2.10 2.65 -22.13
CA GLY A 144 1.76 3.65 -21.11
C GLY A 144 1.54 5.03 -21.67
N HIS A 145 1.43 6.03 -20.78
CA HIS A 145 1.27 7.44 -21.14
C HIS A 145 2.21 8.31 -20.30
N SER A 146 2.75 9.35 -20.91
CA SER A 146 3.61 10.31 -20.26
C SER A 146 3.19 11.74 -20.56
N ILE A 147 3.28 12.63 -19.57
CA ILE A 147 3.01 14.06 -19.71
C ILE A 147 4.14 14.88 -19.09
N ALA A 148 4.36 16.09 -19.64
CA ALA A 148 5.20 17.09 -19.00
C ALA A 148 4.50 17.63 -17.75
N ASP A 149 5.24 17.70 -16.61
CA ASP A 149 4.72 18.22 -15.34
C ASP A 149 5.86 18.92 -14.59
N ALA A 150 5.54 19.70 -13.58
CA ALA A 150 6.51 20.33 -12.71
C ALA A 150 7.21 19.32 -11.77
N ASP A 151 6.53 18.23 -11.43
CA ASP A 151 6.98 17.21 -10.49
C ASP A 151 6.99 15.82 -11.12
N VAL A 152 7.96 14.99 -10.70
CA VAL A 152 7.98 13.58 -11.09
C VAL A 152 6.86 12.83 -10.36
N LYS A 153 6.08 12.06 -11.12
CA LYS A 153 5.15 11.05 -10.60
C LYS A 153 5.25 9.81 -11.48
N TYR A 154 5.29 8.65 -10.88
CA TYR A 154 5.36 7.39 -11.59
C TYR A 154 4.53 6.31 -10.91
N GLY A 155 3.99 5.44 -11.70
CA GLY A 155 3.27 4.24 -11.31
C GLY A 155 2.74 3.47 -12.50
N LEU A 156 1.81 2.59 -12.25
CA LEU A 156 1.27 1.69 -13.27
C LEU A 156 -0.27 1.67 -13.20
N SER A 157 -0.88 1.48 -14.37
CA SER A 157 -2.19 0.84 -14.46
C SER A 157 -1.94 -0.65 -14.72
N VAL A 158 -2.49 -1.50 -13.86
CA VAL A 158 -2.24 -2.95 -13.89
C VAL A 158 -3.53 -3.69 -14.16
N MET A 159 -3.46 -4.67 -15.04
CA MET A 159 -4.51 -5.65 -15.29
C MET A 159 -4.03 -7.05 -14.90
N GLY A 160 -4.84 -7.73 -14.13
CA GLY A 160 -4.70 -9.14 -13.78
C GLY A 160 -5.95 -9.94 -14.12
N ILE A 161 -5.91 -11.22 -13.81
CA ILE A 161 -7.06 -12.12 -13.86
C ILE A 161 -7.22 -12.89 -12.57
N VAL A 162 -8.46 -13.21 -12.24
CA VAL A 162 -8.83 -14.04 -11.08
C VAL A 162 -10.01 -14.93 -11.45
N ASN A 163 -10.15 -16.08 -10.79
CA ASN A 163 -11.39 -16.84 -10.85
C ASN A 163 -12.46 -16.11 -10.01
N PRO A 164 -13.66 -15.81 -10.55
CA PRO A 164 -14.72 -15.12 -9.81
C PRO A 164 -15.09 -15.77 -8.46
N LYS A 165 -14.88 -17.06 -8.31
CA LYS A 165 -15.13 -17.82 -7.08
C LYS A 165 -14.00 -17.76 -6.06
N GLN A 166 -12.87 -17.12 -6.39
CA GLN A 166 -11.65 -17.06 -5.58
C GLN A 166 -11.18 -15.62 -5.34
N ILE A 167 -12.08 -14.67 -5.45
CA ILE A 167 -11.78 -13.26 -5.15
C ILE A 167 -11.67 -13.08 -3.64
N TYR A 168 -10.60 -12.40 -3.20
CA TYR A 168 -10.39 -12.02 -1.81
C TYR A 168 -10.95 -10.60 -1.57
N ALA A 169 -12.27 -10.48 -1.43
CA ALA A 169 -12.86 -9.19 -1.09
C ALA A 169 -12.56 -8.81 0.37
N ASN A 170 -12.34 -7.52 0.63
CA ASN A 170 -11.90 -7.02 1.93
C ASN A 170 -12.89 -7.37 3.05
N ASP A 171 -14.18 -7.28 2.81
CA ASP A 171 -15.25 -7.38 3.82
C ASP A 171 -15.80 -8.79 4.07
N LYS A 172 -15.15 -9.85 3.58
CA LYS A 172 -15.62 -11.24 3.69
C LYS A 172 -15.08 -12.00 4.90
N GLY A 173 -14.30 -11.33 5.77
CA GLY A 173 -13.83 -11.91 7.02
C GLY A 173 -14.96 -12.42 7.91
N ARG A 174 -14.68 -13.46 8.69
CA ARG A 174 -15.64 -14.16 9.55
C ARG A 174 -15.16 -14.19 11.01
N PRO A 175 -16.04 -14.32 12.00
CA PRO A 175 -15.63 -14.58 13.38
C PRO A 175 -14.69 -15.77 13.46
N SER A 176 -13.67 -15.68 14.29
CA SER A 176 -12.59 -16.68 14.51
C SER A 176 -11.53 -16.76 13.42
N ASP A 177 -11.63 -16.03 12.30
CA ASP A 177 -10.53 -15.93 11.36
C ASP A 177 -9.30 -15.36 12.04
N VAL A 178 -8.13 -15.89 11.68
CA VAL A 178 -6.84 -15.43 12.15
C VAL A 178 -6.27 -14.44 11.18
N LEU A 179 -5.75 -13.33 11.69
CA LEU A 179 -5.15 -12.28 10.90
C LEU A 179 -3.64 -12.50 10.76
N ILE A 180 -3.16 -12.62 9.51
CA ILE A 180 -1.74 -12.82 9.20
C ILE A 180 -1.25 -11.67 8.33
N PHE A 181 -0.19 -11.00 8.77
CA PHE A 181 0.44 -9.89 8.06
C PHE A 181 1.80 -10.29 7.51
N THR A 182 2.15 -9.91 6.26
CA THR A 182 3.26 -10.51 5.51
C THR A 182 4.52 -9.67 5.39
N LYS A 183 4.49 -8.38 5.77
CA LYS A 183 5.64 -7.47 5.75
C LYS A 183 5.79 -6.76 7.10
N LYS A 184 6.82 -5.94 7.23
CA LYS A 184 7.07 -5.13 8.43
C LYS A 184 6.42 -3.76 8.30
N LEU A 185 5.92 -3.21 9.42
CA LEU A 185 5.43 -1.82 9.51
C LEU A 185 6.56 -0.84 9.83
N GLY A 186 6.35 0.44 9.48
CA GLY A 186 7.23 1.55 9.82
C GLY A 186 7.91 2.22 8.64
N VAL A 187 7.50 1.91 7.39
CA VAL A 187 8.07 2.51 6.17
C VAL A 187 7.93 4.04 6.18
N GLY A 188 6.76 4.58 6.52
CA GLY A 188 6.53 6.02 6.53
C GLY A 188 7.41 6.74 7.57
N LEU A 189 7.48 6.21 8.79
CA LEU A 189 8.33 6.72 9.86
C LEU A 189 9.80 6.76 9.43
N VAL A 190 10.32 5.65 8.90
CA VAL A 190 11.72 5.53 8.47
C VAL A 190 12.04 6.45 7.29
N CYS A 191 11.18 6.51 6.27
CA CYS A 191 11.35 7.42 5.13
C CYS A 191 11.32 8.89 5.57
N ASN A 192 10.42 9.26 6.50
CA ASN A 192 10.37 10.61 7.04
C ASN A 192 11.62 10.96 7.85
N ALA A 193 12.09 10.06 8.70
CA ALA A 193 13.33 10.20 9.45
C ALA A 193 14.55 10.34 8.53
N ASN A 194 14.62 9.54 7.46
CA ASN A 194 15.69 9.60 6.47
C ASN A 194 15.74 10.96 5.76
N ARG A 195 14.60 11.53 5.41
CA ARG A 195 14.51 12.84 4.74
C ARG A 195 15.12 13.97 5.57
N VAL A 196 15.08 13.86 6.89
CA VAL A 196 15.69 14.85 7.81
C VAL A 196 17.04 14.39 8.36
N GLY A 197 17.64 13.33 7.81
CA GLY A 197 18.95 12.82 8.19
C GLY A 197 19.01 12.15 9.58
N GLN A 198 17.87 11.68 10.09
CA GLN A 198 17.75 11.09 11.43
C GLN A 198 17.34 9.61 11.41
N ALA A 199 17.32 8.96 10.25
CA ALA A 199 17.01 7.54 10.18
C ALA A 199 18.07 6.69 10.93
N PRO A 200 17.66 5.74 11.78
CA PRO A 200 18.59 4.80 12.41
C PRO A 200 19.36 3.99 11.36
N LYS A 201 20.60 3.66 11.69
CA LYS A 201 21.49 2.90 10.78
C LYS A 201 20.86 1.55 10.38
N GLY A 202 20.76 1.29 9.09
CA GLY A 202 20.21 0.09 8.49
C GLY A 202 18.67 0.09 8.38
N ALA A 203 17.98 1.12 8.89
CA ALA A 203 16.52 1.20 8.83
C ALA A 203 16.03 1.47 7.40
N MET A 204 16.70 2.37 6.67
CA MET A 204 16.30 2.71 5.30
C MET A 204 16.57 1.56 4.33
N GLU A 205 17.66 0.83 4.49
CA GLU A 205 17.97 -0.37 3.71
C GLU A 205 16.90 -1.45 3.90
N GLU A 206 16.46 -1.67 5.14
CA GLU A 206 15.38 -2.62 5.43
C GLU A 206 14.03 -2.15 4.87
N ALA A 207 13.73 -0.85 4.96
CA ALA A 207 12.53 -0.27 4.37
C ALA A 207 12.50 -0.43 2.84
N ILE A 208 13.62 -0.16 2.15
CA ILE A 208 13.76 -0.34 0.70
C ILE A 208 13.57 -1.81 0.33
N ALA A 209 14.21 -2.74 1.04
CA ALA A 209 14.06 -4.17 0.79
C ALA A 209 12.59 -4.62 0.95
N SER A 210 11.88 -4.11 1.96
CA SER A 210 10.46 -4.36 2.16
C SER A 210 9.61 -3.78 1.03
N MET A 211 9.85 -2.53 0.63
CA MET A 211 9.08 -1.84 -0.42
C MET A 211 9.28 -2.44 -1.82
N THR A 212 10.49 -2.93 -2.12
CA THR A 212 10.79 -3.54 -3.44
C THR A 212 10.34 -5.00 -3.53
N MET A 213 10.04 -5.66 -2.42
CA MET A 213 9.56 -7.04 -2.40
C MET A 213 8.12 -7.11 -2.91
N LEU A 214 7.87 -7.95 -3.94
CA LEU A 214 6.51 -8.21 -4.44
C LEU A 214 5.70 -9.05 -3.45
N ASN A 215 4.40 -8.75 -3.35
CA ASN A 215 3.43 -9.58 -2.62
C ASN A 215 3.05 -10.87 -3.37
N LYS A 216 3.59 -11.09 -4.58
CA LYS A 216 3.34 -12.26 -5.45
C LYS A 216 3.46 -13.60 -4.72
N LYS A 217 4.58 -13.79 -4.00
CA LYS A 217 4.85 -15.08 -3.33
C LYS A 217 3.83 -15.37 -2.23
N ALA A 218 3.42 -14.33 -1.47
CA ALA A 218 2.37 -14.47 -0.47
C ALA A 218 1.03 -14.88 -1.09
N ALA A 219 0.65 -14.23 -2.19
CA ALA A 219 -0.57 -14.54 -2.93
C ALA A 219 -0.52 -15.97 -3.55
N GLU A 220 0.62 -16.39 -4.13
CA GLU A 220 0.77 -17.76 -4.65
C GLU A 220 0.61 -18.82 -3.56
N ILE A 221 1.14 -18.57 -2.36
CA ILE A 221 1.02 -19.48 -1.22
C ILE A 221 -0.44 -19.51 -0.72
N SER A 222 -1.11 -18.34 -0.64
CA SER A 222 -2.46 -18.23 -0.10
C SER A 222 -3.50 -19.09 -0.83
N HIS A 223 -3.32 -19.35 -2.14
CA HIS A 223 -4.23 -20.19 -2.92
C HIS A 223 -4.35 -21.64 -2.44
N ARG A 224 -3.50 -22.10 -1.52
CA ARG A 224 -3.53 -23.45 -0.94
C ARG A 224 -4.29 -23.53 0.38
N TYR A 225 -4.79 -22.39 0.87
CA TYR A 225 -5.43 -22.23 2.16
C TYR A 225 -6.80 -21.58 2.01
N GLU A 226 -7.66 -21.73 3.00
CA GLU A 226 -8.97 -21.07 3.00
C GLU A 226 -8.83 -19.64 3.50
N ILE A 227 -8.76 -18.70 2.55
CA ILE A 227 -8.68 -17.26 2.78
C ILE A 227 -10.08 -16.66 2.60
N HIS A 228 -10.58 -15.97 3.61
CA HIS A 228 -11.90 -15.35 3.55
C HIS A 228 -11.85 -13.89 3.09
N ALA A 229 -10.81 -13.14 3.48
CA ALA A 229 -10.60 -11.76 3.08
C ALA A 229 -9.11 -11.44 3.01
N CYS A 230 -8.76 -10.44 2.22
CA CYS A 230 -7.40 -9.91 2.12
C CYS A 230 -7.45 -8.45 1.73
N THR A 231 -6.47 -7.66 2.18
CA THR A 231 -6.14 -6.32 1.67
C THR A 231 -4.63 -6.13 1.69
N ASP A 232 -4.10 -5.20 0.92
CA ASP A 232 -2.74 -4.74 1.11
C ASP A 232 -2.69 -3.52 2.04
N VAL A 233 -1.66 -3.45 2.88
CA VAL A 233 -1.53 -2.37 3.86
C VAL A 233 -0.67 -1.26 3.28
N THR A 234 -1.29 -0.18 2.83
CA THR A 234 -0.61 0.94 2.18
C THR A 234 -0.86 2.29 2.87
N GLY A 235 -1.33 3.28 2.16
CA GLY A 235 -1.37 4.68 2.59
C GLY A 235 -2.22 5.00 3.81
N PHE A 236 -3.24 4.20 4.11
CA PHE A 236 -4.10 4.40 5.28
C PHE A 236 -3.56 3.76 6.57
N GLY A 237 -2.38 3.13 6.49
CA GLY A 237 -1.75 2.45 7.61
C GLY A 237 -2.46 1.15 7.99
N PHE A 238 -1.90 0.41 8.94
CA PHE A 238 -2.40 -0.90 9.33
C PHE A 238 -3.85 -0.84 9.83
N LEU A 239 -4.17 0.09 10.74
CA LEU A 239 -5.52 0.20 11.30
C LEU A 239 -6.53 0.76 10.31
N GLY A 240 -6.11 1.63 9.38
CA GLY A 240 -6.96 2.13 8.30
C GLY A 240 -7.44 0.99 7.40
N HIS A 241 -6.50 0.22 6.84
CA HIS A 241 -6.85 -0.91 5.97
C HIS A 241 -7.56 -2.04 6.71
N LEU A 242 -7.16 -2.37 7.95
CA LEU A 242 -7.92 -3.31 8.78
C LEU A 242 -9.36 -2.84 8.99
N SER A 243 -9.60 -1.52 9.12
CA SER A 243 -10.95 -0.99 9.29
C SER A 243 -11.86 -1.20 8.06
N GLU A 244 -11.26 -1.34 6.87
CA GLU A 244 -11.97 -1.66 5.61
C GLU A 244 -12.38 -3.14 5.55
N MET A 245 -11.67 -4.01 6.28
CA MET A 245 -12.01 -5.43 6.40
C MET A 245 -13.15 -5.71 7.41
N ILE A 246 -13.53 -4.72 8.22
CA ILE A 246 -14.57 -4.89 9.24
C ILE A 246 -15.97 -4.72 8.63
N ASN A 247 -16.77 -5.78 8.72
CA ASN A 247 -18.18 -5.77 8.36
C ASN A 247 -19.09 -5.69 9.61
N SER A 248 -20.39 -5.76 9.42
CA SER A 248 -21.39 -5.62 10.50
C SER A 248 -21.39 -6.76 11.52
N SER A 249 -20.73 -7.89 11.24
CA SER A 249 -20.76 -9.11 12.07
C SER A 249 -19.48 -9.33 12.87
N ILE A 250 -18.40 -8.56 12.61
CA ILE A 250 -17.08 -8.81 13.19
C ILE A 250 -16.47 -7.56 13.83
N SER A 251 -15.59 -7.81 14.78
CA SER A 251 -14.55 -6.89 15.29
C SER A 251 -13.19 -7.58 15.23
N ALA A 252 -12.11 -6.81 15.25
CA ALA A 252 -10.75 -7.34 15.28
C ALA A 252 -10.12 -7.19 16.67
N GLU A 253 -9.37 -8.20 17.10
CA GLU A 253 -8.44 -8.13 18.23
C GLU A 253 -7.02 -8.26 17.68
N ILE A 254 -6.19 -7.25 17.94
CA ILE A 254 -4.80 -7.17 17.47
C ILE A 254 -3.85 -7.34 18.64
N ASP A 255 -2.87 -8.22 18.48
CA ASP A 255 -1.72 -8.39 19.37
C ASP A 255 -0.56 -7.52 18.85
N SER A 256 -0.36 -6.38 19.50
CA SER A 256 0.66 -5.40 19.09
C SER A 256 2.09 -5.92 19.19
N ILE A 257 2.35 -6.89 20.09
CA ILE A 257 3.69 -7.48 20.27
C ILE A 257 4.07 -8.37 19.08
N SER A 258 3.08 -8.98 18.45
CA SER A 258 3.29 -9.86 17.28
C SER A 258 3.46 -9.11 15.96
N ILE A 259 3.25 -7.80 15.93
CA ILE A 259 3.41 -6.98 14.71
C ILE A 259 4.88 -6.95 14.27
N PRO A 260 5.21 -7.38 13.05
CA PRO A 260 6.56 -7.24 12.51
C PRO A 260 6.89 -5.76 12.26
N VAL A 261 8.05 -5.31 12.76
CA VAL A 261 8.44 -3.89 12.71
C VAL A 261 9.80 -3.73 12.04
N ILE A 262 9.96 -2.71 11.20
CA ILE A 262 11.25 -2.30 10.62
C ILE A 262 12.15 -1.80 11.73
N LYS A 263 13.40 -2.24 11.71
CA LYS A 263 14.41 -1.86 12.70
C LYS A 263 14.49 -0.34 12.84
N GLY A 264 14.32 0.14 14.06
CA GLY A 264 14.38 1.57 14.38
C GLY A 264 13.10 2.36 14.10
N ALA A 265 12.04 1.78 13.51
CA ALA A 265 10.79 2.51 13.30
C ALA A 265 10.13 2.96 14.61
N MET A 266 10.16 2.12 15.65
CA MET A 266 9.69 2.52 16.99
C MET A 266 10.46 3.72 17.54
N HIS A 267 11.79 3.73 17.41
CA HIS A 267 12.61 4.87 17.81
C HIS A 267 12.25 6.14 17.04
N CYS A 268 12.00 6.05 15.73
CA CYS A 268 11.52 7.20 14.97
C CYS A 268 10.21 7.77 15.53
N ALA A 269 9.30 6.92 15.97
CA ALA A 269 8.04 7.35 16.57
C ALA A 269 8.25 7.96 17.98
N GLU A 270 9.14 7.40 18.80
CA GLU A 270 9.55 7.95 20.11
C GLU A 270 10.15 9.34 19.99
N GLU A 271 10.95 9.60 18.94
CA GLU A 271 11.55 10.89 18.60
C GLU A 271 10.57 11.83 17.84
N PHE A 272 9.29 11.49 17.76
CA PHE A 272 8.24 12.29 17.09
C PHE A 272 8.51 12.57 15.60
N LEU A 273 9.24 11.71 14.91
CA LEU A 273 9.49 11.80 13.46
C LEU A 273 8.28 11.28 12.66
N LEU A 274 7.11 11.77 13.01
CA LEU A 274 5.81 11.32 12.52
C LEU A 274 5.47 11.90 11.15
N THR A 275 4.61 11.21 10.40
CA THR A 275 4.10 11.70 9.13
C THR A 275 2.76 12.41 9.29
N ALA A 276 2.52 13.48 8.52
CA ALA A 276 1.21 14.13 8.50
C ALA A 276 0.09 13.18 8.03
N ALA A 277 0.43 12.16 7.24
CA ALA A 277 -0.51 11.14 6.81
C ALA A 277 -0.96 10.24 7.96
N ALA A 278 -0.05 9.86 8.89
CA ALA A 278 -0.42 9.09 10.09
C ALA A 278 -1.48 9.82 10.93
N GLN A 279 -1.35 11.15 11.08
CA GLN A 279 -2.36 11.93 11.81
C GLN A 279 -3.72 11.94 11.10
N ARG A 280 -3.75 12.03 9.75
CA ARG A 280 -5.00 11.91 9.00
C ARG A 280 -5.63 10.52 9.15
N ASN A 281 -4.81 9.48 9.10
CA ASN A 281 -5.24 8.09 9.28
C ASN A 281 -5.81 7.87 10.69
N ARG A 282 -5.14 8.40 11.73
CA ARG A 282 -5.65 8.37 13.11
C ARG A 282 -7.02 9.03 13.20
N ASN A 283 -7.18 10.24 12.68
CA ASN A 283 -8.45 10.98 12.75
C ASN A 283 -9.59 10.22 12.06
N HIS A 284 -9.31 9.51 10.97
CA HIS A 284 -10.33 8.76 10.21
C HIS A 284 -10.90 7.57 10.99
N VAL A 285 -10.09 6.86 11.78
CA VAL A 285 -10.54 5.61 12.42
C VAL A 285 -10.51 5.64 13.95
N ALA A 286 -10.10 6.75 14.59
CA ALA A 286 -9.90 6.81 16.04
C ALA A 286 -11.13 6.41 16.86
N GLU A 287 -12.33 6.81 16.44
CA GLU A 287 -13.57 6.46 17.13
C GLU A 287 -13.92 4.97 17.06
N ARG A 288 -13.35 4.25 16.11
CA ARG A 288 -13.58 2.82 15.85
C ARG A 288 -12.56 1.92 16.55
N VAL A 289 -11.47 2.49 17.09
CA VAL A 289 -10.34 1.76 17.70
C VAL A 289 -10.31 1.95 19.21
N SER A 290 -10.01 0.88 19.93
CA SER A 290 -9.74 0.89 21.37
C SER A 290 -8.34 0.35 21.63
N PHE A 291 -7.49 1.16 22.27
CA PHE A 291 -6.15 0.73 22.70
C PHE A 291 -6.16 0.33 24.18
N SER A 292 -5.48 -0.77 24.48
CA SER A 292 -5.16 -1.09 25.87
C SER A 292 -4.24 0.01 26.45
N ARG A 293 -4.45 0.34 27.74
CA ARG A 293 -3.63 1.35 28.44
C ARG A 293 -2.12 1.05 28.50
N TYR A 294 -1.74 -0.15 28.12
CA TYR A 294 -0.34 -0.59 28.12
C TYR A 294 0.36 -0.42 26.78
N ILE A 295 -0.38 -0.01 25.74
CA ILE A 295 0.21 0.22 24.42
C ILE A 295 1.03 1.51 24.46
N PRO A 296 2.34 1.46 24.14
CA PRO A 296 3.15 2.67 24.11
C PRO A 296 2.74 3.56 22.94
N PHE A 297 2.87 4.88 23.13
CA PHE A 297 2.60 5.89 22.10
C PHE A 297 3.25 5.57 20.75
N ALA A 298 4.52 5.14 20.76
CA ALA A 298 5.23 4.77 19.53
C ALA A 298 4.56 3.64 18.73
N MET A 299 3.98 2.66 19.43
CA MET A 299 3.23 1.57 18.79
C MET A 299 1.90 2.07 18.23
N GLU A 300 1.19 2.94 18.94
CA GLU A 300 -0.02 3.56 18.38
C GLU A 300 0.27 4.30 17.09
N GLU A 301 1.32 5.15 17.05
CA GLU A 301 1.72 5.90 15.86
C GLU A 301 2.17 4.99 14.72
N LEU A 302 2.90 3.91 15.03
CA LEU A 302 3.31 2.90 14.06
C LEU A 302 2.11 2.26 13.34
N LEU A 303 1.03 1.97 14.07
CA LEU A 303 -0.17 1.32 13.52
C LEU A 303 -0.97 2.25 12.60
N PHE A 304 -0.82 3.58 12.72
CA PHE A 304 -1.40 4.56 11.80
C PHE A 304 -0.42 5.00 10.71
N ASP A 305 0.87 4.60 10.79
CA ASP A 305 1.89 5.01 9.84
C ASP A 305 1.58 4.53 8.43
N PRO A 306 1.58 5.43 7.41
CA PRO A 306 1.36 5.02 6.03
C PRO A 306 2.48 4.10 5.54
N GLN A 307 2.10 3.03 4.88
CA GLN A 307 3.04 2.11 4.26
C GLN A 307 3.07 2.36 2.75
N THR A 308 4.24 2.34 2.14
CA THR A 308 4.41 2.29 0.69
C THR A 308 4.79 0.89 0.30
N SER A 309 4.08 0.27 -0.62
CA SER A 309 4.27 -1.14 -1.01
C SER A 309 4.29 -2.07 0.22
N GLY A 310 3.29 -1.95 1.07
CA GLY A 310 3.19 -2.74 2.30
C GLY A 310 2.82 -4.21 2.04
N GLY A 311 2.64 -4.95 3.11
CA GLY A 311 2.31 -6.38 3.05
C GLY A 311 0.83 -6.64 2.87
N LEU A 312 0.49 -7.89 2.55
CA LEU A 312 -0.88 -8.39 2.56
C LEU A 312 -1.30 -8.70 4.01
N LEU A 313 -2.52 -8.32 4.34
CA LEU A 313 -3.22 -8.69 5.57
C LEU A 313 -4.33 -9.67 5.21
N PHE A 314 -4.12 -10.92 5.56
CA PHE A 314 -5.05 -12.02 5.29
C PHE A 314 -5.95 -12.31 6.49
N ALA A 315 -7.23 -12.55 6.25
CA ALA A 315 -8.14 -13.22 7.17
C ALA A 315 -8.24 -14.70 6.77
N VAL A 316 -7.66 -15.56 7.58
CA VAL A 316 -7.43 -16.97 7.29
C VAL A 316 -8.29 -17.82 8.20
N LYS A 317 -8.89 -18.87 7.67
CA LYS A 317 -9.56 -19.87 8.49
C LYS A 317 -8.64 -20.37 9.61
N LYS A 318 -9.15 -20.46 10.81
CA LYS A 318 -8.38 -20.76 12.03
C LYS A 318 -7.51 -22.01 11.91
N GLU A 319 -8.05 -23.06 11.30
CA GLU A 319 -7.39 -24.37 11.15
C GLU A 319 -6.17 -24.31 10.23
N ASP A 320 -6.17 -23.39 9.26
CA ASP A 320 -5.14 -23.24 8.25
C ASP A 320 -4.03 -22.25 8.68
N ALA A 321 -4.33 -21.37 9.64
CA ALA A 321 -3.51 -20.20 9.94
C ALA A 321 -2.06 -20.54 10.32
N ALA A 322 -1.83 -21.52 11.18
CA ALA A 322 -0.48 -21.90 11.62
C ALA A 322 0.35 -22.51 10.48
N ALA A 323 -0.26 -23.30 9.60
CA ALA A 323 0.41 -23.88 8.45
C ALA A 323 0.74 -22.82 7.41
N PHE A 324 -0.19 -21.89 7.16
CA PHE A 324 0.01 -20.78 6.25
C PHE A 324 1.11 -19.82 6.73
N GLU A 325 1.08 -19.37 7.99
CA GLU A 325 2.16 -18.54 8.55
C GLU A 325 3.52 -19.22 8.41
N LYS A 326 3.61 -20.52 8.78
CA LYS A 326 4.86 -21.27 8.67
C LYS A 326 5.39 -21.28 7.25
N GLU A 327 4.56 -21.55 6.26
CA GLU A 327 4.98 -21.60 4.86
C GLU A 327 5.42 -20.22 4.32
N LEU A 328 4.73 -19.14 4.71
CA LEU A 328 5.14 -17.78 4.41
C LEU A 328 6.54 -17.47 4.97
N ARG A 329 6.81 -17.86 6.21
CA ARG A 329 8.13 -17.68 6.86
C ARG A 329 9.23 -18.53 6.21
N GLU A 330 8.95 -19.79 5.86
CA GLU A 330 9.86 -20.65 5.11
C GLU A 330 10.18 -20.10 3.71
N ALA A 331 9.26 -19.34 3.11
CA ALA A 331 9.48 -18.62 1.87
C ALA A 331 10.25 -17.28 2.06
N GLY A 332 10.73 -16.98 3.28
CA GLY A 332 11.57 -15.83 3.60
C GLY A 332 10.81 -14.54 3.91
N MET A 333 9.48 -14.59 4.10
CA MET A 333 8.70 -13.42 4.46
C MET A 333 8.68 -13.20 5.98
N PRO A 334 8.65 -11.93 6.45
CA PRO A 334 8.52 -11.62 7.88
C PRO A 334 7.04 -11.74 8.33
N ALA A 335 6.38 -12.83 7.91
CA ALA A 335 4.97 -13.06 8.20
C ALA A 335 4.75 -13.39 9.69
N ALA A 336 3.63 -12.88 10.24
CA ALA A 336 3.23 -13.15 11.61
C ALA A 336 1.71 -13.19 11.75
N ILE A 337 1.22 -14.04 12.66
CA ILE A 337 -0.15 -13.93 13.18
C ILE A 337 -0.19 -12.68 14.07
N VAL A 338 -1.01 -11.70 13.68
CA VAL A 338 -1.08 -10.37 14.31
C VAL A 338 -2.39 -10.16 15.08
N GLY A 339 -3.32 -11.10 15.01
CA GLY A 339 -4.61 -10.99 15.66
C GLY A 339 -5.64 -11.96 15.13
N ARG A 340 -6.90 -11.62 15.37
CA ARG A 340 -8.05 -12.42 14.89
C ARG A 340 -9.30 -11.58 14.77
N PHE A 341 -10.26 -12.03 13.99
CA PHE A 341 -11.63 -11.55 14.03
C PHE A 341 -12.42 -12.24 15.15
N THR A 342 -13.32 -11.48 15.75
CA THR A 342 -14.27 -11.94 16.78
C THR A 342 -15.69 -11.61 16.36
N GLU A 343 -16.69 -12.11 17.05
CA GLU A 343 -18.05 -11.57 16.97
C GLU A 343 -18.04 -10.07 17.23
N LYS A 344 -18.98 -9.36 16.62
CA LYS A 344 -19.09 -7.89 16.72
C LYS A 344 -19.15 -7.42 18.17
N LYS A 345 -18.29 -6.44 18.49
CA LYS A 345 -18.21 -5.74 19.76
C LYS A 345 -18.55 -4.26 19.59
N GLU A 346 -18.48 -3.48 20.68
CA GLU A 346 -18.74 -2.05 20.66
C GLU A 346 -17.82 -1.28 19.71
N LYS A 347 -16.52 -1.55 19.76
CA LYS A 347 -15.53 -0.99 18.83
C LYS A 347 -15.21 -1.99 17.71
N ASP A 348 -14.77 -1.48 16.60
CA ASP A 348 -14.38 -2.30 15.45
C ASP A 348 -13.05 -3.02 15.69
N ILE A 349 -12.08 -2.32 16.32
CA ILE A 349 -10.71 -2.81 16.51
C ILE A 349 -10.28 -2.62 17.96
N TYR A 350 -9.73 -3.66 18.56
CA TYR A 350 -9.12 -3.66 19.88
C TYR A 350 -7.63 -4.00 19.75
N VAL A 351 -6.75 -3.12 20.22
CA VAL A 351 -5.30 -3.31 20.22
C VAL A 351 -4.81 -3.62 21.64
N ASN A 352 -4.20 -4.78 21.84
CA ASN A 352 -3.76 -5.31 23.12
C ASN A 352 -2.23 -5.43 23.19
#